data_b8b6cdc09054cbbb8537789c15e0c707
#
_entry.id   b8b6cdc09054cbbb8537789c15e0c707
#
_cell.length_a   1.000
_cell.length_b   1.000
_cell.length_c   1.000
_cell.angle_alpha   90.00
_cell.angle_beta   90.00
_cell.angle_gamma   90.00
#
_symmetry.space_group_name_H-M   'P 1'
#
loop_
_entity.id
_entity.type
_entity.pdbx_description
1 polymer ?
#
loop_
_entity_poly.entity_id
_entity_poly.type
_entity_poly.pdbx_seq_one_letter_code
_entity_poly.pdbx_strand_id
1 'polypeptide(L)'
;ITTSFIVQAPANSFEYESVSPANGTTVASLGSITLTYSENVNGTIINESPIEVTDAEGNTVTTATLSTDMSIWNIVHITLASEIKTNGTYTLTIPEEFIGNEAYIGSQPDKGAGLGGKYNPAFTLTYTVDSTLGIDTLTIDDAAGKTVYSIDGRKVSGKLQRGTYIIDGQKRFVK
;
A
#
# COMPACT_ATOMS: atom_id res chain seq x y z
N ILE A 1 -19.94 44.30 -26.30
CA ILE A 1 -19.58 43.82 -24.95
C ILE A 1 -19.53 42.30 -25.06
N THR A 2 -18.33 41.76 -25.03
CA THR A 2 -18.13 40.30 -25.05
C THR A 2 -18.00 39.86 -23.59
N THR A 3 -18.99 39.13 -23.09
CA THR A 3 -18.95 38.57 -21.75
C THR A 3 -18.33 37.17 -21.86
N SER A 4 -17.11 37.00 -21.39
CA SER A 4 -16.50 35.66 -21.28
C SER A 4 -16.88 35.07 -19.92
N PHE A 5 -17.50 33.89 -19.95
CA PHE A 5 -17.74 33.10 -18.75
C PHE A 5 -16.54 32.17 -18.57
N ILE A 6 -15.87 32.32 -17.44
CA ILE A 6 -14.91 31.29 -17.01
C ILE A 6 -15.74 30.18 -16.35
N VAL A 7 -15.94 29.07 -17.03
CA VAL A 7 -16.46 27.88 -16.40
C VAL A 7 -15.28 27.28 -15.63
N GLN A 8 -15.19 27.56 -14.34
CA GLN A 8 -14.31 26.89 -13.46
C GLN A 8 -14.89 25.46 -13.25
N ALA A 9 -14.20 24.45 -13.71
CA ALA A 9 -14.56 23.08 -13.36
C ALA A 9 -14.65 22.99 -11.82
N PRO A 10 -15.68 22.34 -11.25
CA PRO A 10 -15.73 22.14 -9.81
C PRO A 10 -14.43 21.45 -9.38
N ALA A 11 -13.83 21.95 -8.30
CA ALA A 11 -12.63 21.35 -7.75
C ALA A 11 -12.94 19.87 -7.46
N ASN A 12 -12.33 18.98 -8.22
CA ASN A 12 -12.49 17.55 -8.05
C ASN A 12 -11.57 17.11 -6.92
N SER A 13 -12.04 17.29 -5.68
CA SER A 13 -11.28 17.05 -4.45
C SER A 13 -11.57 15.66 -3.87
N PHE A 14 -11.77 14.65 -4.71
CA PHE A 14 -12.01 13.29 -4.25
C PHE A 14 -10.67 12.58 -4.00
N GLU A 15 -10.13 12.76 -2.79
CA GLU A 15 -8.88 12.18 -2.34
C GLU A 15 -9.14 11.23 -1.18
N TYR A 16 -8.25 10.23 -1.00
CA TYR A 16 -8.29 9.38 0.17
C TYR A 16 -7.84 10.16 1.42
N GLU A 17 -8.44 9.89 2.58
CA GLU A 17 -8.06 10.49 3.86
C GLU A 17 -6.83 9.83 4.47
N SER A 18 -6.72 8.51 4.30
CA SER A 18 -5.60 7.74 4.80
C SER A 18 -5.29 6.53 3.94
N VAL A 19 -4.07 6.05 4.04
CA VAL A 19 -3.58 4.85 3.35
C VAL A 19 -2.82 3.96 4.32
N SER A 20 -3.03 2.66 4.23
CA SER A 20 -2.34 1.66 5.04
C SER A 20 -1.78 0.53 4.16
N PRO A 21 -0.48 0.26 4.21
CA PRO A 21 0.57 0.99 4.93
C PRO A 21 0.66 2.46 4.51
N ALA A 22 1.16 3.34 5.37
CA ALA A 22 1.26 4.76 5.05
C ALA A 22 2.23 4.98 3.86
N ASN A 23 1.89 5.92 2.98
CA ASN A 23 2.73 6.24 1.83
C ASN A 23 4.14 6.68 2.26
N GLY A 24 5.16 6.21 1.57
CA GLY A 24 6.56 6.51 1.87
C GLY A 24 7.16 5.64 2.98
N THR A 25 6.44 4.67 3.55
CA THR A 25 6.96 3.82 4.64
C THR A 25 7.74 2.62 4.15
N THR A 26 8.56 2.07 5.07
CA THR A 26 9.24 0.79 4.87
C THR A 26 8.39 -0.34 5.44
N VAL A 27 8.22 -1.41 4.66
CA VAL A 27 7.44 -2.61 5.02
C VAL A 27 8.28 -3.87 4.82
N ALA A 28 7.98 -4.94 5.54
CA ALA A 28 8.68 -6.23 5.38
C ALA A 28 8.32 -6.91 4.04
N SER A 29 7.11 -6.69 3.55
CA SER A 29 6.63 -7.13 2.24
C SER A 29 5.47 -6.24 1.80
N LEU A 30 5.17 -6.21 0.52
CA LEU A 30 4.06 -5.45 -0.04
C LEU A 30 3.14 -6.38 -0.85
N GLY A 31 1.94 -6.63 -0.36
CA GLY A 31 0.94 -7.47 -1.03
C GLY A 31 -0.41 -6.80 -1.19
N SER A 32 -0.76 -5.89 -0.26
CA SER A 32 -2.01 -5.14 -0.31
C SER A 32 -1.86 -3.76 0.31
N ILE A 33 -2.68 -2.83 -0.16
CA ILE A 33 -2.76 -1.46 0.34
C ILE A 33 -4.25 -1.15 0.52
N THR A 34 -4.59 -0.43 1.56
CA THR A 34 -5.96 -0.02 1.87
C THR A 34 -6.06 1.50 1.85
N LEU A 35 -6.94 2.05 1.04
CA LEU A 35 -7.30 3.47 1.03
C LEU A 35 -8.59 3.67 1.81
N THR A 36 -8.64 4.69 2.65
CA THR A 36 -9.85 5.09 3.38
C THR A 36 -10.30 6.46 2.86
N TYR A 37 -11.56 6.58 2.54
CA TYR A 37 -12.20 7.80 2.05
C TYR A 37 -13.18 8.36 3.08
N SER A 38 -13.54 9.64 2.96
CA SER A 38 -14.60 10.28 3.75
C SER A 38 -16.00 10.04 3.16
N GLU A 39 -16.07 9.57 1.92
CA GLU A 39 -17.32 9.36 1.17
C GLU A 39 -17.53 7.87 0.87
N ASN A 40 -18.75 7.51 0.50
CA ASN A 40 -19.07 6.13 0.10
C ASN A 40 -18.41 5.79 -1.25
N VAL A 41 -17.61 4.73 -1.26
CA VAL A 41 -16.91 4.20 -2.43
C VAL A 41 -17.35 2.79 -2.82
N ASN A 42 -18.45 2.27 -2.25
CA ASN A 42 -18.92 0.94 -2.58
C ASN A 42 -19.37 0.82 -4.02
N GLY A 43 -18.78 -0.15 -4.75
CA GLY A 43 -19.07 -0.38 -6.14
C GLY A 43 -18.68 0.77 -7.06
N THR A 44 -17.75 1.62 -6.65
CA THR A 44 -17.38 2.85 -7.37
C THR A 44 -16.05 2.77 -8.10
N ILE A 45 -15.52 1.56 -8.32
CA ILE A 45 -14.38 1.39 -9.23
C ILE A 45 -14.86 1.67 -10.66
N ILE A 46 -14.30 2.70 -11.26
CA ILE A 46 -14.65 3.17 -12.61
C ILE A 46 -13.85 2.39 -13.65
N ASN A 47 -12.57 2.16 -13.37
CA ASN A 47 -11.67 1.46 -14.25
C ASN A 47 -11.03 0.27 -13.51
N GLU A 48 -11.28 -0.93 -14.01
CA GLU A 48 -10.78 -2.19 -13.44
C GLU A 48 -9.45 -2.65 -14.09
N SER A 49 -8.87 -1.84 -14.97
CA SER A 49 -7.58 -2.17 -15.60
C SER A 49 -6.49 -2.34 -14.54
N PRO A 50 -5.63 -3.36 -14.67
CA PRO A 50 -4.52 -3.53 -13.75
C PRO A 50 -3.56 -2.33 -13.79
N ILE A 51 -3.08 -1.94 -12.62
CA ILE A 51 -2.11 -0.86 -12.43
C ILE A 51 -0.72 -1.49 -12.34
N GLU A 52 0.25 -0.94 -13.03
CA GLU A 52 1.63 -1.41 -12.96
C GLU A 52 2.29 -0.97 -11.64
N VAL A 53 3.04 -1.89 -11.04
CA VAL A 53 3.93 -1.63 -9.91
C VAL A 53 5.36 -1.71 -10.42
N THR A 54 6.09 -0.61 -10.31
CA THR A 54 7.45 -0.48 -10.85
C THR A 54 8.50 -0.44 -9.74
N ASP A 55 9.71 -0.88 -10.07
CA ASP A 55 10.91 -0.70 -9.25
C ASP A 55 11.50 0.72 -9.43
N ALA A 56 12.64 0.99 -8.77
CA ALA A 56 13.32 2.27 -8.84
C ALA A 56 13.89 2.60 -10.23
N GLU A 57 14.12 1.59 -11.05
CA GLU A 57 14.61 1.69 -12.43
C GLU A 57 13.45 1.86 -13.42
N GLY A 58 12.20 1.77 -12.97
CA GLY A 58 11.00 1.92 -13.81
C GLY A 58 10.56 0.62 -14.48
N ASN A 59 11.12 -0.54 -14.10
CA ASN A 59 10.67 -1.82 -14.65
C ASN A 59 9.41 -2.29 -13.93
N THR A 60 8.42 -2.78 -14.67
CA THR A 60 7.22 -3.39 -14.08
C THR A 60 7.58 -4.72 -13.41
N VAL A 61 7.35 -4.82 -12.10
CA VAL A 61 7.64 -6.02 -11.30
C VAL A 61 6.40 -6.86 -11.02
N THR A 62 5.24 -6.23 -10.96
CA THR A 62 3.93 -6.88 -10.80
C THR A 62 2.83 -5.90 -11.19
N THR A 63 1.59 -6.34 -11.13
CA THR A 63 0.42 -5.48 -11.29
C THR A 63 -0.43 -5.48 -10.03
N ALA A 64 -1.31 -4.49 -9.90
CA ALA A 64 -2.28 -4.39 -8.83
C ALA A 64 -3.68 -4.13 -9.38
N THR A 65 -4.70 -4.59 -8.66
CA THR A 65 -6.11 -4.36 -8.97
C THR A 65 -6.78 -3.63 -7.82
N LEU A 66 -7.81 -2.84 -8.14
CA LEU A 66 -8.64 -2.15 -7.16
C LEU A 66 -9.93 -2.93 -6.92
N SER A 67 -10.40 -2.93 -5.69
CA SER A 67 -11.70 -3.47 -5.30
C SER A 67 -12.28 -2.71 -4.11
N THR A 68 -13.60 -2.76 -3.95
CA THR A 68 -14.30 -2.21 -2.77
C THR A 68 -14.82 -3.33 -1.90
N ASP A 69 -14.94 -3.08 -0.59
CA ASP A 69 -15.57 -4.00 0.34
C ASP A 69 -17.03 -3.58 0.55
N MET A 70 -17.96 -4.42 0.12
CA MET A 70 -19.41 -4.14 0.22
C MET A 70 -19.92 -4.02 1.66
N SER A 71 -19.14 -4.48 2.64
CA SER A 71 -19.46 -4.36 4.07
C SER A 71 -18.89 -3.10 4.74
N ILE A 72 -17.93 -2.43 4.07
CA ILE A 72 -17.27 -1.23 4.57
C ILE A 72 -17.31 -0.14 3.50
N TRP A 73 -18.23 0.78 3.65
CA TRP A 73 -18.63 1.75 2.63
C TRP A 73 -17.54 2.73 2.15
N ASN A 74 -16.47 2.91 2.90
CA ASN A 74 -15.45 3.95 2.63
C ASN A 74 -14.04 3.39 2.36
N ILE A 75 -13.94 2.11 2.00
CA ILE A 75 -12.64 1.46 1.79
C ILE A 75 -12.48 0.98 0.35
N VAL A 76 -11.29 1.28 -0.22
CA VAL A 76 -10.78 0.68 -1.45
C VAL A 76 -9.56 -0.14 -1.13
N HIS A 77 -9.53 -1.39 -1.57
CA HIS A 77 -8.37 -2.26 -1.50
C HIS A 77 -7.62 -2.23 -2.83
N ILE A 78 -6.30 -2.14 -2.74
CA ILE A 78 -5.37 -2.34 -3.83
C ILE A 78 -4.64 -3.64 -3.54
N THR A 79 -4.83 -4.65 -4.38
CA THR A 79 -4.23 -5.98 -4.19
C THR A 79 -3.23 -6.26 -5.30
N LEU A 80 -1.99 -6.57 -4.93
CA LEU A 80 -0.95 -6.93 -5.87
C LEU A 80 -1.15 -8.36 -6.37
N ALA A 81 -0.95 -8.60 -7.65
CA ALA A 81 -1.03 -9.93 -8.26
C ALA A 81 0.03 -10.89 -7.67
N SER A 82 1.19 -10.35 -7.26
CA SER A 82 2.23 -11.08 -6.55
C SER A 82 2.78 -10.21 -5.42
N GLU A 83 2.87 -10.79 -4.21
CA GLU A 83 3.48 -10.12 -3.07
C GLU A 83 4.97 -9.85 -3.30
N ILE A 84 5.41 -8.61 -3.07
CA ILE A 84 6.79 -8.19 -3.22
C ILE A 84 7.52 -8.41 -1.89
N LYS A 85 8.60 -9.22 -1.92
CA LYS A 85 9.49 -9.52 -0.77
C LYS A 85 10.94 -9.17 -1.04
N THR A 86 11.25 -8.78 -2.26
CA THR A 86 12.61 -8.35 -2.65
C THR A 86 12.84 -6.94 -2.13
N ASN A 87 14.00 -6.72 -1.51
CA ASN A 87 14.37 -5.41 -1.00
C ASN A 87 14.49 -4.41 -2.14
N GLY A 88 13.89 -3.23 -1.97
CA GLY A 88 13.88 -2.18 -2.98
C GLY A 88 12.78 -1.16 -2.75
N THR A 89 12.76 -0.14 -3.57
CA THR A 89 11.69 0.87 -3.59
C THR A 89 10.75 0.60 -4.75
N TYR A 90 9.47 0.60 -4.46
CA TYR A 90 8.41 0.27 -5.40
C TYR A 90 7.37 1.38 -5.46
N THR A 91 6.91 1.66 -6.66
CA THR A 91 5.98 2.75 -6.93
C THR A 91 4.79 2.23 -7.74
N LEU A 92 3.59 2.66 -7.36
CA LEU A 92 2.39 2.47 -8.15
C LEU A 92 1.69 3.81 -8.32
N THR A 93 1.26 4.11 -9.54
CA THR A 93 0.51 5.33 -9.84
C THR A 93 -0.92 4.93 -10.21
N ILE A 94 -1.86 5.40 -9.43
CA ILE A 94 -3.29 5.27 -9.72
C ILE A 94 -3.67 6.45 -10.62
N PRO A 95 -4.07 6.20 -11.87
CA PRO A 95 -4.49 7.26 -12.77
C PRO A 95 -5.73 7.99 -12.27
N GLU A 96 -5.99 9.16 -12.83
CA GLU A 96 -7.25 9.84 -12.60
C GLU A 96 -8.44 9.01 -13.10
N GLU A 97 -9.61 9.20 -12.50
CA GLU A 97 -10.86 8.54 -12.90
C GLU A 97 -10.84 7.01 -12.79
N PHE A 98 -10.10 6.47 -11.81
CA PHE A 98 -10.15 5.04 -11.47
C PHE A 98 -11.16 4.75 -10.36
N ILE A 99 -11.39 5.69 -9.46
CA ILE A 99 -12.27 5.56 -8.30
C ILE A 99 -13.20 6.78 -8.29
N GLY A 100 -14.50 6.56 -8.20
CA GLY A 100 -15.49 7.62 -8.05
C GLY A 100 -16.18 7.60 -6.69
N ASN A 101 -16.98 8.60 -6.40
CA ASN A 101 -17.94 8.54 -5.32
C ASN A 101 -19.29 7.97 -5.84
N GLU A 102 -20.19 7.65 -4.92
CA GLU A 102 -21.51 7.09 -5.26
C GLU A 102 -22.29 8.00 -6.25
N ALA A 103 -22.20 9.34 -6.09
CA ALA A 103 -22.85 10.28 -6.98
C ALA A 103 -22.30 10.23 -8.41
N TYR A 104 -21.00 9.99 -8.59
CA TYR A 104 -20.39 9.84 -9.90
C TYR A 104 -20.92 8.59 -10.61
N ILE A 105 -20.90 7.43 -9.92
CA ILE A 105 -21.38 6.16 -10.47
C ILE A 105 -22.89 6.22 -10.76
N GLY A 106 -23.69 6.80 -9.87
CA GLY A 106 -25.12 6.97 -10.05
C GLY A 106 -25.52 7.83 -11.24
N SER A 107 -24.59 8.63 -11.79
CA SER A 107 -24.85 9.50 -12.95
C SER A 107 -24.49 8.91 -14.32
N GLN A 108 -23.94 7.69 -14.35
CA GLN A 108 -23.54 7.00 -15.58
C GLN A 108 -24.70 6.52 -16.46
N PRO A 109 -24.47 6.24 -17.77
CA PRO A 109 -23.21 6.20 -18.51
C PRO A 109 -22.96 7.34 -19.50
N ASP A 110 -23.84 8.27 -19.77
CA ASP A 110 -23.69 9.27 -20.83
C ASP A 110 -23.73 10.71 -20.32
N LYS A 111 -23.41 10.92 -19.07
CA LYS A 111 -24.07 11.96 -18.32
C LYS A 111 -23.12 12.95 -17.67
N GLY A 112 -21.85 12.84 -17.94
CA GLY A 112 -20.92 13.66 -17.16
C GLY A 112 -21.17 13.52 -15.66
N ALA A 113 -20.24 13.85 -14.82
CA ALA A 113 -20.48 13.86 -13.38
C ALA A 113 -21.78 14.61 -13.09
N GLY A 114 -22.78 13.91 -12.56
CA GLY A 114 -24.00 14.52 -12.07
C GLY A 114 -23.65 15.55 -10.99
N LEU A 115 -24.59 16.33 -10.53
CA LEU A 115 -24.35 17.30 -9.46
C LEU A 115 -23.77 16.57 -8.24
N GLY A 116 -22.50 16.86 -7.90
CA GLY A 116 -21.77 16.23 -6.79
C GLY A 116 -20.96 14.98 -7.14
N GLY A 117 -20.97 14.54 -8.41
CA GLY A 117 -20.10 13.43 -8.84
C GLY A 117 -18.63 13.84 -8.83
N LYS A 118 -17.78 12.99 -8.22
CA LYS A 118 -16.34 13.20 -8.09
C LYS A 118 -15.60 11.92 -8.44
N TYR A 119 -14.36 12.07 -8.89
CA TYR A 119 -13.41 10.96 -9.10
C TYR A 119 -12.02 11.33 -8.59
N ASN A 120 -11.18 10.35 -8.39
CA ASN A 120 -9.82 10.58 -7.90
C ASN A 120 -8.98 11.34 -8.95
N PRO A 121 -8.17 12.34 -8.54
CA PRO A 121 -7.04 12.79 -9.34
C PRO A 121 -6.00 11.67 -9.45
N ALA A 122 -5.08 11.77 -10.39
CA ALA A 122 -3.94 10.87 -10.41
C ALA A 122 -3.10 11.03 -9.14
N PHE A 123 -2.71 9.91 -8.51
CA PHE A 123 -1.83 9.92 -7.33
C PHE A 123 -0.88 8.74 -7.33
N THR A 124 0.22 8.90 -6.62
CA THR A 124 1.30 7.91 -6.56
C THR A 124 1.55 7.46 -5.13
N LEU A 125 1.71 6.16 -4.94
CA LEU A 125 2.11 5.53 -3.69
C LEU A 125 3.49 4.90 -3.87
N THR A 126 4.38 5.14 -2.90
CA THR A 126 5.75 4.61 -2.91
C THR A 126 6.02 3.89 -1.61
N TYR A 127 6.64 2.72 -1.68
CA TYR A 127 7.00 1.90 -0.53
C TYR A 127 8.42 1.38 -0.67
N THR A 128 9.13 1.31 0.45
CA THR A 128 10.39 0.58 0.52
C THR A 128 10.12 -0.79 1.12
N VAL A 129 10.48 -1.87 0.42
CA VAL A 129 10.45 -3.21 0.98
C VAL A 129 11.81 -3.54 1.55
N ASP A 130 11.83 -3.92 2.83
CA ASP A 130 13.00 -4.44 3.53
C ASP A 130 12.59 -5.72 4.26
N SER A 131 12.88 -6.86 3.66
CA SER A 131 12.55 -8.18 4.20
C SER A 131 13.25 -8.49 5.53
N THR A 132 14.19 -7.66 5.95
CA THR A 132 14.85 -7.75 7.26
C THR A 132 14.14 -6.93 8.34
N LEU A 133 13.10 -6.17 7.98
CA LEU A 133 12.37 -5.30 8.90
C LEU A 133 11.83 -6.11 10.10
N GLY A 134 12.16 -5.66 11.31
CA GLY A 134 11.80 -6.33 12.55
C GLY A 134 12.67 -7.55 12.90
N ILE A 135 13.73 -7.82 12.13
CA ILE A 135 14.75 -8.83 12.45
C ILE A 135 16.10 -8.15 12.48
N ASP A 136 16.60 -7.84 13.66
CA ASP A 136 17.98 -7.41 13.80
C ASP A 136 18.91 -8.57 13.42
N THR A 137 19.83 -8.34 12.48
CA THR A 137 20.88 -9.31 12.17
C THR A 137 21.99 -9.21 13.21
N LEU A 138 22.32 -10.31 13.85
CA LEU A 138 23.41 -10.39 14.81
C LEU A 138 24.54 -11.27 14.26
N THR A 139 25.78 -10.87 14.51
CA THR A 139 26.91 -11.79 14.38
C THR A 139 26.99 -12.70 15.61
N ILE A 140 27.67 -13.85 15.48
CA ILE A 140 27.80 -14.81 16.59
C ILE A 140 28.48 -14.16 17.81
N ASP A 141 29.40 -13.23 17.58
CA ASP A 141 30.15 -12.53 18.63
C ASP A 141 29.28 -11.56 19.45
N ASP A 142 28.24 -10.99 18.84
CA ASP A 142 27.33 -10.05 19.52
C ASP A 142 26.40 -10.74 20.54
N ALA A 143 26.27 -12.06 20.48
CA ALA A 143 25.48 -12.87 21.42
C ALA A 143 26.29 -13.33 22.64
N ALA A 144 27.60 -13.06 22.69
CA ALA A 144 28.46 -13.45 23.80
C ALA A 144 27.99 -12.79 25.11
N GLY A 145 27.75 -13.60 26.13
CA GLY A 145 27.31 -13.13 27.45
C GLY A 145 25.80 -12.85 27.57
N LYS A 146 25.01 -13.00 26.50
CA LYS A 146 23.58 -12.77 26.49
C LYS A 146 22.76 -14.04 26.68
N THR A 147 21.55 -13.91 27.23
CA THR A 147 20.62 -15.04 27.32
C THR A 147 19.92 -15.23 25.98
N VAL A 148 20.11 -16.40 25.41
CA VAL A 148 19.59 -16.75 24.08
C VAL A 148 18.56 -17.87 24.20
N TYR A 149 17.44 -17.70 23.49
CA TYR A 149 16.40 -18.72 23.34
C TYR A 149 16.12 -18.97 21.86
N SER A 150 15.82 -20.21 21.52
CA SER A 150 15.23 -20.53 20.22
C SER A 150 13.80 -19.99 20.13
N ILE A 151 13.22 -19.91 18.93
CA ILE A 151 11.85 -19.38 18.72
C ILE A 151 10.77 -20.24 19.38
N ASP A 152 11.06 -21.50 19.72
CA ASP A 152 10.20 -22.40 20.50
C ASP A 152 10.39 -22.28 22.03
N GLY A 153 11.17 -21.27 22.48
CA GLY A 153 11.34 -20.93 23.89
C GLY A 153 12.42 -21.73 24.64
N ARG A 154 13.20 -22.56 23.99
CA ARG A 154 14.27 -23.31 24.62
C ARG A 154 15.54 -22.48 24.78
N LYS A 155 16.15 -22.50 25.94
CA LYS A 155 17.43 -21.83 26.17
C LYS A 155 18.51 -22.49 25.32
N VAL A 156 19.21 -21.67 24.54
CA VAL A 156 20.32 -22.10 23.69
C VAL A 156 21.63 -21.80 24.39
N SER A 157 22.52 -22.80 24.46
CA SER A 157 23.87 -22.67 24.99
C SER A 157 24.87 -23.15 23.95
N GLY A 158 26.02 -22.49 23.88
CA GLY A 158 27.10 -22.80 22.92
C GLY A 158 27.06 -21.88 21.70
N LYS A 159 27.75 -22.26 20.63
CA LYS A 159 27.88 -21.48 19.40
C LYS A 159 26.55 -21.49 18.65
N LEU A 160 26.01 -20.28 18.40
CA LEU A 160 24.80 -20.13 17.63
C LEU A 160 25.05 -20.53 16.17
N GLN A 161 24.10 -21.23 15.59
CA GLN A 161 24.07 -21.49 14.16
C GLN A 161 23.21 -20.43 13.45
N ARG A 162 23.30 -20.36 12.14
CA ARG A 162 22.45 -19.50 11.35
C ARG A 162 20.98 -19.80 11.64
N GLY A 163 20.22 -18.79 12.07
CA GLY A 163 18.83 -18.98 12.43
C GLY A 163 18.26 -17.81 13.21
N THR A 164 16.98 -17.89 13.52
CA THR A 164 16.26 -16.86 14.30
C THR A 164 16.22 -17.26 15.77
N TYR A 165 16.55 -16.31 16.64
CA TYR A 165 16.63 -16.50 18.10
C TYR A 165 15.96 -15.33 18.83
N ILE A 166 15.62 -15.54 20.10
CA ILE A 166 15.27 -14.47 21.03
C ILE A 166 16.50 -14.20 21.90
N ILE A 167 17.07 -13.02 21.78
CA ILE A 167 18.28 -12.59 22.51
C ILE A 167 17.92 -11.35 23.31
N ASP A 168 18.05 -11.43 24.64
CA ASP A 168 17.62 -10.40 25.58
C ASP A 168 16.17 -9.92 25.34
N GLY A 169 15.27 -10.88 25.05
CA GLY A 169 13.85 -10.60 24.79
C GLY A 169 13.53 -10.06 23.40
N GLN A 170 14.51 -9.84 22.53
CA GLN A 170 14.34 -9.36 21.16
C GLN A 170 14.56 -10.45 20.13
N LYS A 171 13.73 -10.47 19.11
CA LYS A 171 13.87 -11.41 17.98
C LYS A 171 15.04 -10.96 17.09
N ARG A 172 16.02 -11.84 16.90
CA ARG A 172 17.24 -11.57 16.15
C ARG A 172 17.57 -12.71 15.20
N PHE A 173 18.18 -12.38 14.06
CA PHE A 173 18.65 -13.35 13.09
C PHE A 173 20.18 -13.44 13.16
N VAL A 174 20.71 -14.65 13.35
CA VAL A 174 22.14 -14.95 13.32
C VAL A 174 22.51 -15.43 11.92
N LYS A 175 23.48 -14.76 11.30
CA LYS A 175 24.00 -15.10 9.96
C LYS A 175 24.99 -16.24 9.99
#